data_ca76de9254a7010124851902bcf08256
#
_entry.id   ca76de9254a7010124851902bcf08256
#
_cell.length_a   1.000
_cell.length_b   1.000
_cell.length_c   1.000
_cell.angle_alpha   90.00
_cell.angle_beta   90.00
_cell.angle_gamma   90.00
#
_symmetry.space_group_name_H-M   'P 1'
#
loop_
_entity.id
_entity.type
_entity.pdbx_description
1 polymer ?
#
loop_
_entity_poly.entity_id
_entity_poly.type
_entity_poly.pdbx_seq_one_letter_code
_entity_poly.pdbx_strand_id
1 'polypeptide(L)'
;MKTLFQSFSPYLTGVAATTVVFSFSSCKKENKVPPRYNIVYIMTDDHTGQMMSCYDTRYIETPNLDRIARDGVRFTNSFVANSLSGPSRACMLTGKHSHANGFTDNTTCVFDGSQQTLPKLLQTAGYQTAIVGKWHLESMPTGFDYWEILPGQGDYYNPDFITMNNDTVREKGYLTNIITDKSIDWLEKGRDKEQPFCLFIHHKAIHRDWLPELKYLTLYEDKEFSMPDNFYDDYEGRPAAAAQ
;
A
#
# COMPACT_ATOMS: atom_id res chain seq x y z
N MET A 1 61.94 -86.75 -29.34
CA MET A 1 62.96 -86.70 -28.32
C MET A 1 63.77 -85.43 -28.50
N LYS A 2 63.95 -84.63 -27.48
CA LYS A 2 64.60 -83.34 -27.31
C LYS A 2 63.76 -82.11 -27.66
N THR A 3 63.29 -81.51 -26.60
CA THR A 3 62.69 -80.24 -26.35
C THR A 3 63.68 -79.13 -26.57
N LEU A 4 63.19 -78.04 -27.20
CA LEU A 4 63.89 -76.75 -27.25
C LEU A 4 62.94 -75.66 -26.63
N PHE A 5 63.27 -75.19 -25.47
CA PHE A 5 62.62 -74.04 -24.85
C PHE A 5 63.27 -72.77 -25.42
N GLN A 6 62.43 -71.93 -26.00
CA GLN A 6 62.80 -70.54 -26.26
C GLN A 6 62.09 -69.62 -25.25
N SER A 7 62.90 -68.87 -24.55
CA SER A 7 62.47 -67.88 -23.59
C SER A 7 61.98 -66.59 -24.27
N PHE A 8 60.77 -66.18 -24.02
CA PHE A 8 60.26 -64.86 -24.36
C PHE A 8 60.29 -63.95 -23.12
N SER A 9 61.00 -62.86 -23.25
CA SER A 9 61.04 -61.77 -22.25
C SER A 9 59.79 -60.87 -22.46
N PRO A 10 58.99 -60.58 -21.43
CA PRO A 10 57.90 -59.62 -21.56
C PRO A 10 58.41 -58.21 -21.24
N TYR A 11 58.33 -57.31 -22.19
CA TYR A 11 58.41 -55.88 -21.93
C TYR A 11 57.12 -55.43 -21.23
N LEU A 12 57.26 -55.00 -19.97
CA LEU A 12 56.20 -54.31 -19.24
C LEU A 12 56.19 -52.84 -19.70
N THR A 13 55.24 -52.49 -20.55
CA THR A 13 54.87 -51.09 -20.82
C THR A 13 53.90 -50.63 -19.72
N GLY A 14 54.40 -49.86 -18.79
CA GLY A 14 53.57 -49.21 -17.75
C GLY A 14 52.70 -48.15 -18.35
N VAL A 15 51.39 -48.35 -18.42
CA VAL A 15 50.40 -47.35 -18.70
C VAL A 15 50.09 -46.61 -17.40
N ALA A 16 50.62 -45.38 -17.25
CA ALA A 16 50.28 -44.50 -16.14
C ALA A 16 48.82 -44.00 -16.33
N ALA A 17 47.88 -44.55 -15.61
CA ALA A 17 46.51 -44.06 -15.59
C ALA A 17 46.44 -42.75 -14.72
N THR A 18 46.39 -41.63 -15.41
CA THR A 18 46.19 -40.31 -14.78
C THR A 18 44.73 -40.16 -14.42
N THR A 19 44.40 -40.39 -13.16
CA THR A 19 43.02 -40.16 -12.63
C THR A 19 42.80 -38.67 -12.47
N VAL A 20 42.08 -38.05 -13.39
CA VAL A 20 41.65 -36.65 -13.27
C VAL A 20 40.46 -36.63 -12.33
N VAL A 21 40.66 -36.18 -11.08
CA VAL A 21 39.59 -35.94 -10.12
C VAL A 21 38.93 -34.62 -10.45
N PHE A 22 37.77 -34.68 -11.11
CA PHE A 22 36.89 -33.50 -11.24
C PHE A 22 36.26 -33.18 -9.88
N SER A 23 36.82 -32.20 -9.19
CA SER A 23 36.16 -31.61 -8.02
C SER A 23 34.97 -30.76 -8.48
N PHE A 24 33.78 -31.32 -8.44
CA PHE A 24 32.57 -30.53 -8.60
C PHE A 24 32.40 -29.65 -7.35
N SER A 25 32.89 -28.40 -7.42
CA SER A 25 32.52 -27.35 -6.50
C SER A 25 31.01 -27.09 -6.68
N SER A 26 30.19 -27.74 -5.90
CA SER A 26 28.78 -27.40 -5.78
C SER A 26 28.70 -26.02 -5.16
N CYS A 27 28.52 -24.97 -5.99
CA CYS A 27 28.07 -23.69 -5.50
C CYS A 27 26.72 -23.89 -4.82
N LYS A 28 26.70 -24.08 -3.50
CA LYS A 28 25.49 -23.90 -2.71
C LYS A 28 25.05 -22.46 -2.94
N LYS A 29 24.06 -22.25 -3.81
CA LYS A 29 23.27 -21.02 -3.79
C LYS A 29 22.69 -20.96 -2.39
N GLU A 30 23.24 -20.08 -1.54
CA GLU A 30 22.53 -19.67 -0.35
C GLU A 30 21.18 -19.14 -0.84
N ASN A 31 20.13 -19.85 -0.55
CA ASN A 31 18.78 -19.34 -0.68
C ASN A 31 18.62 -18.22 0.36
N LYS A 32 19.13 -17.03 0.05
CA LYS A 32 18.86 -15.84 0.85
C LYS A 32 17.36 -15.63 0.76
N VAL A 33 16.67 -15.87 1.86
CA VAL A 33 15.26 -15.47 2.02
C VAL A 33 15.24 -13.97 1.72
N PRO A 34 14.45 -13.53 0.74
CA PRO A 34 14.40 -12.10 0.42
C PRO A 34 13.98 -11.31 1.66
N PRO A 35 14.56 -10.12 1.87
CA PRO A 35 14.21 -9.29 3.01
C PRO A 35 12.71 -9.00 2.98
N ARG A 36 12.06 -9.16 4.14
CA ARG A 36 10.67 -8.78 4.32
C ARG A 36 10.62 -7.28 4.59
N TYR A 37 10.11 -6.52 3.64
CA TYR A 37 9.97 -5.06 3.79
C TYR A 37 8.74 -4.71 4.64
N ASN A 38 8.87 -3.70 5.46
CA ASN A 38 7.72 -3.06 6.09
C ASN A 38 6.94 -2.27 5.04
N ILE A 39 5.62 -2.24 5.18
CA ILE A 39 4.72 -1.59 4.24
C ILE A 39 3.96 -0.50 4.99
N VAL A 40 4.02 0.73 4.49
CA VAL A 40 3.15 1.83 4.91
C VAL A 40 2.31 2.24 3.71
N TYR A 41 1.00 2.10 3.83
CA TYR A 41 0.04 2.48 2.81
C TYR A 41 -0.71 3.74 3.27
N ILE A 42 -0.44 4.88 2.62
CA ILE A 42 -1.09 6.15 2.93
C ILE A 42 -2.13 6.43 1.86
N MET A 43 -3.37 6.63 2.27
CA MET A 43 -4.48 7.00 1.40
C MET A 43 -5.03 8.35 1.82
N THR A 44 -5.24 9.23 0.84
CA THR A 44 -6.00 10.47 0.97
C THR A 44 -7.33 10.33 0.22
N ASP A 45 -8.33 11.11 0.60
CA ASP A 45 -9.69 11.02 0.04
C ASP A 45 -9.98 12.22 -0.87
N ASP A 46 -10.50 11.96 -2.07
CA ASP A 46 -10.79 12.97 -3.10
C ASP A 46 -9.58 13.86 -3.49
N HIS A 47 -8.37 13.33 -3.38
CA HIS A 47 -7.14 14.07 -3.67
C HIS A 47 -6.79 14.01 -5.16
N THR A 48 -6.97 15.11 -5.85
CA THR A 48 -6.55 15.22 -7.25
C THR A 48 -5.03 15.30 -7.39
N GLY A 49 -4.49 14.68 -8.44
CA GLY A 49 -3.07 14.76 -8.76
C GLY A 49 -2.56 16.18 -8.96
N GLN A 50 -3.39 17.11 -9.43
CA GLN A 50 -3.03 18.52 -9.60
C GLN A 50 -2.69 19.23 -8.26
N MET A 51 -3.15 18.73 -7.13
CA MET A 51 -2.82 19.25 -5.80
C MET A 51 -1.66 18.51 -5.14
N MET A 52 -0.77 17.96 -5.96
CA MET A 52 0.53 17.43 -5.55
C MET A 52 1.60 17.99 -6.48
N SER A 53 2.54 18.79 -5.95
CA SER A 53 3.51 19.53 -6.78
C SER A 53 4.45 18.62 -7.59
N CYS A 54 4.60 17.35 -7.21
CA CYS A 54 5.28 16.36 -8.04
C CYS A 54 4.56 16.02 -9.36
N TYR A 55 3.27 16.32 -9.48
CA TYR A 55 2.48 16.16 -10.71
C TYR A 55 2.19 17.49 -11.40
N ASP A 56 1.93 18.56 -10.63
CA ASP A 56 1.60 19.87 -11.16
C ASP A 56 2.08 21.00 -10.24
N THR A 57 2.99 21.82 -10.70
CA THR A 57 3.60 22.90 -9.90
C THR A 57 2.82 24.22 -9.92
N ARG A 58 1.68 24.29 -10.63
CA ARG A 58 0.92 25.53 -10.81
C ARG A 58 0.20 25.99 -9.53
N TYR A 59 -0.22 25.06 -8.70
CA TYR A 59 -1.17 25.35 -7.62
C TYR A 59 -0.52 25.48 -6.25
N ILE A 60 0.00 24.40 -5.71
CA ILE A 60 0.53 24.36 -4.35
C ILE A 60 1.88 23.64 -4.30
N GLU A 61 2.59 23.78 -3.20
CA GLU A 61 3.83 23.06 -2.93
C GLU A 61 3.58 21.94 -1.91
N THR A 62 4.02 20.74 -2.25
CA THR A 62 3.90 19.55 -1.39
C THR A 62 5.26 18.87 -1.19
N PRO A 63 6.23 19.54 -0.54
CA PRO A 63 7.63 19.13 -0.54
C PRO A 63 7.86 17.74 0.06
N ASN A 64 7.04 17.31 1.02
CA ASN A 64 7.16 15.98 1.61
C ASN A 64 6.63 14.87 0.69
N LEU A 65 5.56 15.12 -0.07
CA LEU A 65 5.08 14.20 -1.11
C LEU A 65 6.06 14.14 -2.28
N ASP A 66 6.62 15.29 -2.68
CA ASP A 66 7.62 15.39 -3.73
C ASP A 66 8.89 14.60 -3.39
N ARG A 67 9.27 14.54 -2.10
CA ARG A 67 10.38 13.70 -1.65
C ARG A 67 10.10 12.22 -1.90
N ILE A 68 8.88 11.74 -1.62
CA ILE A 68 8.48 10.36 -1.90
C ILE A 68 8.55 10.09 -3.41
N ALA A 69 8.08 11.02 -4.22
CA ALA A 69 8.10 10.90 -5.69
C ALA A 69 9.53 10.90 -6.26
N ARG A 70 10.43 11.70 -5.67
CA ARG A 70 11.82 11.82 -6.09
C ARG A 70 12.65 10.59 -5.73
N ASP A 71 12.44 10.08 -4.51
CA ASP A 71 13.26 9.00 -3.95
C ASP A 71 12.68 7.60 -4.28
N GLY A 72 11.47 7.57 -4.85
CA GLY A 72 10.72 6.36 -5.22
C GLY A 72 10.28 6.34 -6.68
N VAL A 73 9.03 5.94 -6.91
CA VAL A 73 8.41 5.85 -8.23
C VAL A 73 7.12 6.68 -8.27
N ARG A 74 7.00 7.52 -9.29
CA ARG A 74 5.78 8.27 -9.59
C ARG A 74 5.04 7.62 -10.76
N PHE A 75 3.80 7.21 -10.55
CA PHE A 75 2.94 6.67 -11.60
C PHE A 75 2.21 7.82 -12.31
N THR A 76 2.41 7.94 -13.61
CA THR A 76 1.76 8.97 -14.45
C THR A 76 0.42 8.51 -15.02
N ASN A 77 0.19 7.20 -15.07
CA ASN A 77 -1.06 6.60 -15.53
C ASN A 77 -1.54 5.61 -14.45
N SER A 78 -2.46 6.07 -13.62
CA SER A 78 -3.08 5.25 -12.59
C SER A 78 -4.60 5.45 -12.66
N PHE A 79 -5.36 4.36 -12.56
CA PHE A 79 -6.79 4.34 -12.75
C PHE A 79 -7.47 3.70 -11.56
N VAL A 80 -8.58 4.28 -11.13
CA VAL A 80 -9.42 3.72 -10.08
C VAL A 80 -10.51 2.84 -10.70
N ALA A 81 -10.73 1.66 -10.10
CA ALA A 81 -11.73 0.71 -10.58
C ALA A 81 -13.18 1.17 -10.34
N ASN A 82 -13.41 1.92 -9.26
CA ASN A 82 -14.67 2.58 -8.92
C ASN A 82 -14.32 3.86 -8.15
N SER A 83 -14.77 5.01 -8.62
CA SER A 83 -14.40 6.32 -8.09
C SER A 83 -15.20 6.79 -6.87
N LEU A 84 -16.04 5.93 -6.29
CA LEU A 84 -16.68 6.18 -5.00
C LEU A 84 -15.79 5.69 -3.84
N SER A 85 -15.83 6.41 -2.71
CA SER A 85 -14.96 6.19 -1.56
C SER A 85 -14.98 4.74 -1.03
N GLY A 86 -16.15 4.22 -0.64
CA GLY A 86 -16.29 2.85 -0.13
C GLY A 86 -15.92 1.78 -1.16
N PRO A 87 -16.52 1.81 -2.38
CA PRO A 87 -16.17 0.88 -3.44
C PRO A 87 -14.68 0.86 -3.81
N SER A 88 -14.02 2.04 -3.86
CA SER A 88 -12.58 2.13 -4.09
C SER A 88 -11.79 1.41 -3.00
N ARG A 89 -12.16 1.62 -1.73
CA ARG A 89 -11.52 0.95 -0.57
C ARG A 89 -11.71 -0.55 -0.60
N ALA A 90 -12.92 -1.03 -0.94
CA ALA A 90 -13.21 -2.45 -1.12
C ALA A 90 -12.39 -3.07 -2.26
N CYS A 91 -12.26 -2.36 -3.39
CA CYS A 91 -11.41 -2.80 -4.51
C CYS A 91 -9.93 -2.91 -4.10
N MET A 92 -9.42 -1.92 -3.38
CA MET A 92 -8.04 -1.89 -2.89
C MET A 92 -7.77 -3.04 -1.92
N LEU A 93 -8.68 -3.29 -0.97
CA LEU A 93 -8.52 -4.37 0.02
C LEU A 93 -8.57 -5.76 -0.62
N THR A 94 -9.46 -5.96 -1.60
CA THR A 94 -9.72 -7.29 -2.17
C THR A 94 -8.93 -7.59 -3.44
N GLY A 95 -8.41 -6.57 -4.12
CA GLY A 95 -7.85 -6.69 -5.47
C GLY A 95 -8.89 -7.05 -6.53
N LYS A 96 -10.20 -6.86 -6.25
CA LYS A 96 -11.32 -7.19 -7.14
C LYS A 96 -12.10 -5.92 -7.50
N HIS A 97 -12.63 -5.88 -8.71
CA HIS A 97 -13.60 -4.84 -9.09
C HIS A 97 -14.89 -4.93 -8.25
N SER A 98 -15.61 -3.81 -8.12
CA SER A 98 -16.80 -3.69 -7.27
C SER A 98 -17.87 -4.76 -7.53
N HIS A 99 -18.13 -5.11 -8.80
CA HIS A 99 -19.08 -6.17 -9.14
C HIS A 99 -18.64 -7.57 -8.67
N ALA A 100 -17.34 -7.79 -8.46
CA ALA A 100 -16.79 -9.07 -8.03
C ALA A 100 -16.56 -9.13 -6.51
N ASN A 101 -16.40 -7.98 -5.83
CA ASN A 101 -16.31 -7.93 -4.38
C ASN A 101 -17.66 -7.63 -3.70
N GLY A 102 -18.69 -7.27 -4.47
CA GLY A 102 -20.05 -7.01 -3.99
C GLY A 102 -20.30 -5.65 -3.36
N PHE A 103 -19.27 -4.77 -3.30
CA PHE A 103 -19.40 -3.43 -2.73
C PHE A 103 -19.43 -2.38 -3.85
N THR A 104 -20.60 -2.00 -4.30
CA THR A 104 -20.81 -1.21 -5.52
C THR A 104 -21.15 0.26 -5.27
N ASP A 105 -21.67 0.60 -4.10
CA ASP A 105 -22.10 1.95 -3.75
C ASP A 105 -21.90 2.25 -2.25
N ASN A 106 -22.06 3.53 -1.86
CA ASN A 106 -21.90 3.99 -0.47
C ASN A 106 -23.19 3.98 0.37
N THR A 107 -24.32 3.53 -0.18
CA THR A 107 -25.64 3.73 0.45
C THR A 107 -26.32 2.45 0.85
N THR A 108 -26.13 1.39 0.07
CA THR A 108 -26.87 0.12 0.27
C THR A 108 -25.94 -1.05 0.57
N CYS A 109 -24.65 -0.93 0.27
CA CYS A 109 -23.71 -2.02 0.43
C CYS A 109 -23.08 -2.06 1.82
N VAL A 110 -22.92 -3.27 2.34
CA VAL A 110 -22.10 -3.60 3.52
C VAL A 110 -20.95 -4.50 3.05
N PHE A 111 -19.74 -4.17 3.42
CA PHE A 111 -18.57 -4.96 3.00
C PHE A 111 -18.56 -6.33 3.67
N ASP A 112 -18.51 -7.37 2.86
CA ASP A 112 -18.34 -8.73 3.35
C ASP A 112 -16.87 -8.94 3.78
N GLY A 113 -16.64 -8.77 5.08
CA GLY A 113 -15.35 -8.97 5.72
C GLY A 113 -14.87 -10.43 5.73
N SER A 114 -15.65 -11.42 5.30
CA SER A 114 -15.21 -12.81 5.18
C SER A 114 -14.31 -13.05 3.96
N GLN A 115 -14.38 -12.19 2.96
CA GLN A 115 -13.58 -12.27 1.75
C GLN A 115 -12.09 -12.27 2.05
N GLN A 116 -11.31 -12.82 1.12
CA GLN A 116 -9.85 -12.67 1.13
C GLN A 116 -9.48 -11.22 0.83
N THR A 117 -8.64 -10.65 1.69
CA THR A 117 -8.13 -9.28 1.57
C THR A 117 -6.63 -9.24 1.71
N LEU A 118 -6.00 -8.18 1.22
CA LEU A 118 -4.56 -7.97 1.33
C LEU A 118 -4.06 -8.08 2.79
N PRO A 119 -4.67 -7.45 3.80
CA PRO A 119 -4.20 -7.60 5.18
C PRO A 119 -4.27 -9.04 5.68
N LYS A 120 -5.30 -9.83 5.35
CA LYS A 120 -5.38 -11.25 5.70
C LYS A 120 -4.25 -12.08 5.07
N LEU A 121 -3.94 -11.82 3.81
CA LEU A 121 -2.81 -12.47 3.13
C LEU A 121 -1.49 -12.12 3.78
N LEU A 122 -1.31 -10.87 4.17
CA LEU A 122 -0.11 -10.40 4.86
C LEU A 122 0.02 -11.03 6.25
N GLN A 123 -1.07 -11.17 7.01
CA GLN A 123 -1.06 -11.91 8.28
C GLN A 123 -0.62 -13.36 8.08
N THR A 124 -1.15 -14.03 7.03
CA THR A 124 -0.72 -15.41 6.68
C THR A 124 0.77 -15.47 6.34
N ALA A 125 1.34 -14.39 5.80
CA ALA A 125 2.77 -14.27 5.52
C ALA A 125 3.60 -13.83 6.74
N GLY A 126 3.00 -13.69 7.93
CA GLY A 126 3.65 -13.34 9.19
C GLY A 126 3.90 -11.84 9.38
N TYR A 127 3.09 -11.00 8.73
CA TYR A 127 3.07 -9.55 8.98
C TYR A 127 2.09 -9.21 10.09
N GLN A 128 2.43 -8.22 10.90
CA GLN A 128 1.44 -7.48 11.68
C GLN A 128 0.74 -6.47 10.78
N THR A 129 -0.57 -6.35 10.96
CA THR A 129 -1.41 -5.49 10.13
C THR A 129 -2.17 -4.49 10.99
N ALA A 130 -2.16 -3.23 10.57
CA ALA A 130 -2.89 -2.18 11.27
C ALA A 130 -3.58 -1.24 10.28
N ILE A 131 -4.69 -0.62 10.73
CA ILE A 131 -5.35 0.47 10.01
C ILE A 131 -5.79 1.56 10.97
N VAL A 132 -5.50 2.80 10.61
CA VAL A 132 -5.93 3.99 11.35
C VAL A 132 -6.61 4.97 10.40
N GLY A 133 -7.79 5.46 10.78
CA GLY A 133 -8.52 6.51 10.07
C GLY A 133 -9.77 6.04 9.33
N LYS A 134 -10.03 6.60 8.14
CA LYS A 134 -11.29 6.36 7.42
C LYS A 134 -11.42 4.93 6.91
N TRP A 135 -12.47 4.24 7.37
CA TRP A 135 -12.84 2.90 6.91
C TRP A 135 -13.93 2.93 5.83
N HIS A 136 -15.09 3.47 6.16
CA HIS A 136 -16.22 3.73 5.25
C HIS A 136 -16.66 2.50 4.42
N LEU A 137 -16.80 1.36 5.07
CA LEU A 137 -17.24 0.10 4.46
C LEU A 137 -18.47 -0.52 5.15
N GLU A 138 -19.13 0.23 6.04
CA GLU A 138 -20.35 -0.14 6.76
C GLU A 138 -20.23 -1.48 7.53
N SER A 139 -19.01 -1.92 7.82
CA SER A 139 -18.67 -3.12 8.58
C SER A 139 -17.46 -2.83 9.48
N MET A 140 -17.18 -3.69 10.45
CA MET A 140 -15.94 -3.59 11.22
C MET A 140 -14.77 -4.18 10.44
N PRO A 141 -13.52 -3.66 10.61
CA PRO A 141 -12.34 -4.19 9.94
C PRO A 141 -12.06 -5.65 10.30
N THR A 142 -11.66 -6.43 9.32
CA THR A 142 -11.19 -7.80 9.49
C THR A 142 -9.84 -8.01 8.84
N GLY A 143 -9.00 -8.88 9.44
CA GLY A 143 -7.64 -9.12 8.95
C GLY A 143 -6.64 -8.06 9.39
N PHE A 144 -6.94 -7.35 10.48
CA PHE A 144 -6.05 -6.40 11.13
C PHE A 144 -5.82 -6.80 12.58
N ASP A 145 -4.58 -6.71 13.03
CA ASP A 145 -4.20 -6.95 14.42
C ASP A 145 -4.46 -5.73 15.31
N TYR A 146 -4.50 -4.56 14.67
CA TYR A 146 -4.85 -3.30 15.31
C TYR A 146 -5.66 -2.41 14.37
N TRP A 147 -6.67 -1.72 14.91
CA TRP A 147 -7.39 -0.69 14.17
C TRP A 147 -8.07 0.33 15.08
N GLU A 148 -8.08 1.57 14.63
CA GLU A 148 -8.94 2.64 15.11
C GLU A 148 -9.50 3.39 13.91
N ILE A 149 -10.81 3.35 13.73
CA ILE A 149 -11.47 3.83 12.52
C ILE A 149 -12.47 4.95 12.79
N LEU A 150 -12.69 5.77 11.79
CA LEU A 150 -13.72 6.81 11.85
C LEU A 150 -15.10 6.20 11.59
N PRO A 151 -16.15 6.61 12.35
CA PRO A 151 -17.51 6.34 11.98
C PRO A 151 -17.88 7.10 10.69
N GLY A 152 -18.41 6.39 9.69
CA GLY A 152 -18.81 6.96 8.40
C GLY A 152 -17.72 7.78 7.74
N GLN A 153 -18.00 9.07 7.50
CA GLN A 153 -17.06 10.01 6.86
C GLN A 153 -16.06 10.64 7.84
N GLY A 154 -16.34 10.61 9.14
CA GLY A 154 -15.56 11.28 10.18
C GLY A 154 -15.66 12.81 10.12
N ASP A 155 -15.25 13.46 11.20
CA ASP A 155 -15.20 14.93 11.36
C ASP A 155 -13.76 15.43 11.29
N TYR A 156 -13.52 16.63 10.72
CA TYR A 156 -12.19 17.25 10.67
C TYR A 156 -11.67 17.71 12.02
N TYR A 157 -12.58 18.12 12.90
CA TYR A 157 -12.25 18.60 14.24
C TYR A 157 -12.96 17.77 15.30
N ASN A 158 -12.20 17.42 16.32
CA ASN A 158 -12.69 16.62 17.45
C ASN A 158 -13.43 15.34 17.01
N PRO A 159 -12.79 14.52 16.17
CA PRO A 159 -13.41 13.33 15.59
C PRO A 159 -13.70 12.27 16.65
N ASP A 160 -14.70 11.47 16.35
CA ASP A 160 -14.91 10.20 17.03
C ASP A 160 -14.12 9.08 16.33
N PHE A 161 -13.58 8.16 17.12
CA PHE A 161 -12.95 6.92 16.64
C PHE A 161 -13.66 5.71 17.24
N ILE A 162 -13.92 4.71 16.44
CA ILE A 162 -14.34 3.39 16.91
C ILE A 162 -13.07 2.57 17.13
N THR A 163 -12.92 1.99 18.32
CA THR A 163 -11.74 1.19 18.70
C THR A 163 -12.03 -0.31 18.53
N MET A 164 -10.98 -1.14 18.64
CA MET A 164 -11.10 -2.60 18.59
C MET A 164 -12.04 -3.19 19.67
N ASN A 165 -12.24 -2.46 20.77
CA ASN A 165 -13.21 -2.86 21.81
C ASN A 165 -14.66 -2.51 21.45
N ASN A 166 -14.88 -1.96 20.26
CA ASN A 166 -16.16 -1.43 19.80
C ASN A 166 -16.69 -0.23 20.62
N ASP A 167 -15.78 0.46 21.30
CA ASP A 167 -16.07 1.71 21.98
C ASP A 167 -15.88 2.88 21.02
N THR A 168 -16.70 3.92 21.19
CA THR A 168 -16.52 5.20 20.48
C THR A 168 -15.82 6.20 21.40
N VAL A 169 -14.67 6.68 20.98
CA VAL A 169 -13.85 7.65 21.75
C VAL A 169 -13.74 8.94 20.96
N ARG A 170 -14.10 10.06 21.61
CA ARG A 170 -13.92 11.40 21.03
C ARG A 170 -12.51 11.90 21.31
N GLU A 171 -11.79 12.27 20.26
CA GLU A 171 -10.46 12.84 20.34
C GLU A 171 -10.51 14.36 20.11
N LYS A 172 -9.77 15.12 20.93
CA LYS A 172 -9.70 16.59 20.76
C LYS A 172 -8.58 16.95 19.80
N GLY A 173 -8.88 17.70 18.74
CA GLY A 173 -7.87 18.23 17.83
C GLY A 173 -8.29 18.11 16.37
N TYR A 174 -7.29 18.23 15.48
CA TYR A 174 -7.47 18.15 14.04
C TYR A 174 -7.21 16.74 13.53
N LEU A 175 -8.16 16.20 12.79
CA LEU A 175 -8.21 14.79 12.39
C LEU A 175 -6.92 14.29 11.72
N THR A 176 -6.35 15.04 10.77
CA THR A 176 -5.16 14.61 10.04
C THR A 176 -3.97 14.40 10.98
N ASN A 177 -3.81 15.29 11.98
CA ASN A 177 -2.77 15.14 12.99
C ASN A 177 -3.03 13.94 13.88
N ILE A 178 -4.28 13.76 14.35
CA ILE A 178 -4.65 12.64 15.22
C ILE A 178 -4.41 11.29 14.53
N ILE A 179 -4.81 11.14 13.27
CA ILE A 179 -4.55 9.91 12.49
C ILE A 179 -3.03 9.67 12.39
N THR A 180 -2.26 10.73 12.12
CA THR A 180 -0.80 10.63 12.01
C THR A 180 -0.17 10.24 13.34
N ASP A 181 -0.55 10.90 14.45
CA ASP A 181 -0.02 10.63 15.78
C ASP A 181 -0.34 9.21 16.25
N LYS A 182 -1.59 8.73 16.07
CA LYS A 182 -1.98 7.35 16.36
C LYS A 182 -1.18 6.33 15.53
N SER A 183 -0.92 6.64 14.26
CA SER A 183 -0.12 5.80 13.37
C SER A 183 1.34 5.72 13.82
N ILE A 184 1.92 6.84 14.24
CA ILE A 184 3.29 6.91 14.80
C ILE A 184 3.35 6.16 16.14
N ASP A 185 2.38 6.36 17.00
CA ASP A 185 2.30 5.69 18.30
C ASP A 185 2.25 4.16 18.13
N TRP A 186 1.45 3.68 17.17
CA TRP A 186 1.42 2.24 16.87
C TRP A 186 2.78 1.75 16.33
N LEU A 187 3.43 2.50 15.45
CA LEU A 187 4.76 2.17 14.93
C LEU A 187 5.82 2.10 16.04
N GLU A 188 5.75 3.00 17.01
CA GLU A 188 6.75 3.10 18.07
C GLU A 188 6.49 2.15 19.24
N LYS A 189 5.23 1.97 19.63
CA LYS A 189 4.83 1.33 20.89
C LYS A 189 3.86 0.15 20.71
N GLY A 190 3.04 0.16 19.67
CA GLY A 190 1.91 -0.76 19.52
C GLY A 190 2.23 -2.07 18.82
N ARG A 191 3.33 -2.15 18.06
CA ARG A 191 3.71 -3.34 17.30
C ARG A 191 4.86 -4.12 17.91
N ASP A 192 4.97 -5.40 17.61
CA ASP A 192 6.19 -6.18 17.81
C ASP A 192 7.25 -5.75 16.79
N LYS A 193 8.41 -5.33 17.26
CA LYS A 193 9.48 -4.80 16.40
C LYS A 193 10.25 -5.89 15.66
N GLU A 194 10.12 -7.12 16.06
CA GLU A 194 10.76 -8.27 15.43
C GLU A 194 9.97 -8.81 14.21
N GLN A 195 8.72 -8.37 14.04
CA GLN A 195 7.89 -8.77 12.91
C GLN A 195 7.80 -7.68 11.86
N PRO A 196 7.76 -8.03 10.57
CA PRO A 196 7.41 -7.09 9.51
C PRO A 196 5.96 -6.64 9.68
N PHE A 197 5.66 -5.43 9.24
CA PHE A 197 4.32 -4.88 9.37
C PHE A 197 3.78 -4.31 8.07
N CYS A 198 2.45 -4.20 8.02
CA CYS A 198 1.73 -3.38 7.05
C CYS A 198 0.77 -2.45 7.79
N LEU A 199 1.00 -1.15 7.68
CA LEU A 199 0.19 -0.10 8.28
C LEU A 199 -0.57 0.67 7.20
N PHE A 200 -1.89 0.70 7.32
CA PHE A 200 -2.78 1.52 6.50
C PHE A 200 -3.12 2.81 7.25
N ILE A 201 -2.78 3.95 6.66
CA ILE A 201 -3.07 5.29 7.19
C ILE A 201 -4.06 5.93 6.24
N HIS A 202 -5.33 5.97 6.63
CA HIS A 202 -6.42 6.42 5.78
C HIS A 202 -6.94 7.78 6.23
N HIS A 203 -6.45 8.85 5.59
CA HIS A 203 -6.92 10.20 5.86
C HIS A 203 -8.30 10.47 5.23
N LYS A 204 -9.14 11.28 5.93
CA LYS A 204 -10.32 11.91 5.36
C LYS A 204 -9.95 13.04 4.41
N ALA A 205 -8.87 13.77 4.70
CA ALA A 205 -8.43 14.89 3.88
C ALA A 205 -8.04 14.39 2.46
N ILE A 206 -8.44 15.12 1.44
CA ILE A 206 -9.05 16.46 1.43
C ILE A 206 -10.56 16.42 1.04
N HIS A 207 -11.29 15.38 1.42
CA HIS A 207 -12.72 15.25 1.16
C HIS A 207 -13.48 16.50 1.66
N ARG A 208 -14.59 16.86 0.99
CA ARG A 208 -15.51 17.89 1.52
C ARG A 208 -15.83 17.56 3.00
N ASP A 209 -15.97 18.49 3.91
CA ASP A 209 -16.26 19.93 3.75
C ASP A 209 -15.01 20.85 3.58
N TRP A 210 -13.83 20.26 3.25
CA TRP A 210 -12.58 21.01 2.99
C TRP A 210 -12.18 21.95 4.16
N LEU A 211 -12.33 21.50 5.40
CA LEU A 211 -11.94 22.29 6.56
C LEU A 211 -10.43 22.15 6.81
N PRO A 212 -9.63 23.21 6.58
CA PRO A 212 -8.20 23.15 6.84
C PRO A 212 -7.92 23.23 8.34
N GLU A 213 -6.74 22.78 8.76
CA GLU A 213 -6.25 23.10 10.09
C GLU A 213 -6.05 24.63 10.22
N LEU A 214 -6.42 25.20 11.35
CA LEU A 214 -6.44 26.67 11.55
C LEU A 214 -5.10 27.35 11.22
N LYS A 215 -3.98 26.70 11.49
CA LYS A 215 -2.65 27.23 11.16
C LYS A 215 -2.38 27.44 9.67
N TYR A 216 -3.18 26.81 8.80
CA TYR A 216 -3.06 26.92 7.35
C TYR A 216 -4.17 27.77 6.70
N LEU A 217 -5.07 28.34 7.50
CA LEU A 217 -6.24 29.04 6.99
C LEU A 217 -5.87 30.22 6.06
N THR A 218 -4.75 30.88 6.34
CA THR A 218 -4.26 32.05 5.57
C THR A 218 -3.08 31.72 4.64
N LEU A 219 -2.69 30.44 4.52
CA LEU A 219 -1.47 30.05 3.81
C LEU A 219 -1.41 30.55 2.35
N TYR A 220 -2.55 30.67 1.69
CA TYR A 220 -2.66 31.08 0.30
C TYR A 220 -3.59 32.29 0.12
N GLU A 221 -3.76 33.11 1.15
CA GLU A 221 -4.67 34.26 1.14
C GLU A 221 -4.30 35.28 0.05
N ASP A 222 -3.00 35.47 -0.20
CA ASP A 222 -2.48 36.37 -1.23
C ASP A 222 -2.21 35.71 -2.59
N LYS A 223 -2.59 34.42 -2.75
CA LYS A 223 -2.33 33.69 -3.99
C LYS A 223 -3.55 33.63 -4.88
N GLU A 224 -3.41 34.14 -6.10
CA GLU A 224 -4.39 33.90 -7.16
C GLU A 224 -4.16 32.52 -7.81
N PHE A 225 -5.22 31.73 -7.88
CA PHE A 225 -5.20 30.43 -8.56
C PHE A 225 -5.75 30.59 -9.97
N SER A 226 -4.99 30.11 -10.98
CA SER A 226 -5.49 30.08 -12.35
C SER A 226 -6.64 29.07 -12.47
N MET A 227 -7.67 29.44 -13.21
CA MET A 227 -8.75 28.51 -13.54
C MET A 227 -8.20 27.35 -14.37
N PRO A 228 -8.68 26.12 -14.17
CA PRO A 228 -8.40 24.99 -15.05
C PRO A 228 -8.90 25.30 -16.47
N ASP A 229 -8.20 24.82 -17.50
CA ASP A 229 -8.54 25.04 -18.90
C ASP A 229 -9.97 24.58 -19.26
N ASN A 230 -10.47 23.59 -18.53
CA ASN A 230 -11.81 23.03 -18.71
C ASN A 230 -12.87 23.56 -17.73
N PHE A 231 -12.61 24.68 -17.03
CA PHE A 231 -13.53 25.22 -16.02
C PHE A 231 -14.88 25.63 -16.63
N TYR A 232 -14.86 26.16 -17.86
CA TYR A 232 -16.05 26.59 -18.63
C TYR A 232 -16.43 25.58 -19.71
N ASP A 233 -16.07 24.31 -19.55
CA ASP A 233 -16.42 23.24 -20.48
C ASP A 233 -17.95 23.08 -20.56
N ASP A 234 -18.49 23.06 -21.73
CA ASP A 234 -19.93 22.90 -22.02
C ASP A 234 -20.38 21.44 -22.03
N TYR A 235 -19.45 20.51 -21.80
CA TYR A 235 -19.66 19.07 -21.86
C TYR A 235 -20.14 18.52 -23.21
N GLU A 236 -19.95 19.25 -24.32
CA GLU A 236 -20.35 18.81 -25.66
C GLU A 236 -19.80 17.41 -25.96
N GLY A 237 -20.66 16.55 -26.50
CA GLY A 237 -20.32 15.14 -26.77
C GLY A 237 -20.23 14.22 -25.53
N ARG A 238 -20.54 14.71 -24.34
CA ARG A 238 -20.54 13.94 -23.07
C ARG A 238 -21.90 14.02 -22.37
N PRO A 239 -22.96 13.41 -22.94
CA PRO A 239 -24.33 13.59 -22.44
C PRO A 239 -24.55 13.19 -20.98
N ALA A 240 -23.80 12.18 -20.47
CA ALA A 240 -23.90 11.78 -19.08
C ALA A 240 -23.39 12.87 -18.10
N ALA A 241 -22.35 13.61 -18.47
CA ALA A 241 -21.82 14.71 -17.68
C ALA A 241 -22.71 15.99 -17.78
N ALA A 242 -23.30 16.22 -18.93
CA ALA A 242 -24.20 17.36 -19.14
C ALA A 242 -25.56 17.18 -18.45
N ALA A 243 -25.92 15.97 -18.05
CA ALA A 243 -27.19 15.65 -17.38
C ALA A 243 -27.14 15.75 -15.86
N GLN A 244 -25.98 16.02 -15.27
CA GLN A 244 -25.76 16.21 -13.84
C GLN A 244 -25.85 17.69 -13.46
#